data_6778d22604afe3a3b52359d21bf8ca78
#
_entry.id   6778d22604afe3a3b52359d21bf8ca78
#
_cell.length_a   1.000
_cell.length_b   1.000
_cell.length_c   1.000
_cell.angle_alpha   90.00
_cell.angle_beta   90.00
_cell.angle_gamma   90.00
#
_symmetry.space_group_name_H-M   'P 1'
#
loop_
_entity.id
_entity.type
_entity.pdbx_description
1 polymer ?
#
loop_
_entity_poly.entity_id
_entity_poly.type
_entity_poly.pdbx_seq_one_letter_code
_entity_poly.pdbx_strand_id
1 'polypeptide(L)'
;GMIRHGVVISTPHYMTKSGPRTKIDPELQEQWSGFDMQNALSKKLEMPTRVLNDAEVHGAGIISGSGYEVVITLGTGLGFAIFYGGSLSPHIEFSHAPVRRATTYDTWIGEHERRRLGNAFWSRRIRAMVDELRPVFMWDRLYIGGGNARCIRQADLDRMGDEVVIVPNAAGVAGGVRAWTLEQYK
;
A
#
# COMPACT_ATOMS: atom_id res chain seq x y z
N GLY A 1 -6.43 2.81 3.19
CA GLY A 1 -6.63 3.93 4.12
C GLY A 1 -5.66 3.89 5.29
N MET A 2 -5.49 5.01 5.95
CA MET A 2 -4.57 5.14 7.09
C MET A 2 -5.20 4.62 8.37
N ILE A 3 -4.55 3.61 8.96
CA ILE A 3 -4.92 3.00 10.24
C ILE A 3 -3.73 3.13 11.18
N ARG A 4 -3.97 3.49 12.45
CA ARG A 4 -2.96 3.48 13.51
C ARG A 4 -3.51 2.79 14.74
N HIS A 5 -2.81 1.75 15.20
CA HIS A 5 -3.24 0.96 16.38
C HIS A 5 -4.71 0.53 16.32
N GLY A 6 -5.19 0.14 15.13
CA GLY A 6 -6.56 -0.27 14.90
C GLY A 6 -7.60 0.86 14.78
N VAL A 7 -7.17 2.13 14.93
CA VAL A 7 -8.00 3.32 14.81
C VAL A 7 -7.89 3.90 13.40
N VAL A 8 -9.04 4.24 12.82
CA VAL A 8 -9.13 4.89 11.51
C VAL A 8 -8.68 6.34 11.62
N ILE A 9 -7.64 6.72 10.88
CA ILE A 9 -7.19 8.11 10.77
C ILE A 9 -7.80 8.76 9.53
N SER A 10 -7.76 8.06 8.40
CA SER A 10 -8.35 8.52 7.14
C SER A 10 -8.64 7.35 6.22
N THR A 11 -9.83 7.34 5.64
CA THR A 11 -10.25 6.37 4.61
C THR A 11 -10.92 7.11 3.46
N PRO A 12 -10.16 7.80 2.59
CA PRO A 12 -10.73 8.68 1.56
C PRO A 12 -11.82 8.03 0.70
N HIS A 13 -11.70 6.73 0.42
CA HIS A 13 -12.69 6.01 -0.37
C HIS A 13 -14.03 5.80 0.34
N TYR A 14 -14.05 5.77 1.67
CA TYR A 14 -15.28 5.61 2.47
C TYR A 14 -15.84 6.95 2.97
N MET A 15 -15.07 8.01 2.86
CA MET A 15 -15.46 9.36 3.27
C MET A 15 -16.11 10.16 2.13
N THR A 16 -16.58 9.50 1.08
CA THR A 16 -17.19 10.14 -0.09
C THR A 16 -18.53 9.48 -0.42
N LYS A 17 -19.57 10.30 -0.72
CA LYS A 17 -20.92 9.80 -1.11
C LYS A 17 -20.97 9.28 -2.55
N SER A 18 -20.09 9.76 -3.42
CA SER A 18 -20.14 9.51 -4.87
C SER A 18 -18.99 8.62 -5.37
N GLY A 19 -18.28 7.95 -4.47
CA GLY A 19 -17.20 7.03 -4.79
C GLY A 19 -15.81 7.64 -4.78
N PRO A 20 -14.79 6.82 -5.05
CA PRO A 20 -13.38 7.21 -4.99
C PRO A 20 -13.08 8.44 -5.84
N ARG A 21 -12.17 9.32 -5.34
CA ARG A 21 -11.72 10.54 -6.04
C ARG A 21 -12.76 11.66 -6.14
N THR A 22 -13.88 11.54 -5.47
CA THR A 22 -14.83 12.64 -5.31
C THR A 22 -14.54 13.43 -4.04
N LYS A 23 -15.27 14.56 -3.85
CA LYS A 23 -15.08 15.41 -2.69
C LYS A 23 -15.41 14.64 -1.41
N ILE A 24 -14.54 14.76 -0.40
CA ILE A 24 -14.77 14.21 0.93
C ILE A 24 -16.02 14.85 1.53
N ASP A 25 -16.89 14.00 2.06
CA ASP A 25 -18.09 14.41 2.79
C ASP A 25 -17.72 14.66 4.26
N PRO A 26 -18.00 15.87 4.81
CA PRO A 26 -17.60 16.17 6.18
C PRO A 26 -18.26 15.29 7.24
N GLU A 27 -19.51 14.86 7.03
CA GLU A 27 -20.21 14.00 7.99
C GLU A 27 -19.59 12.60 8.03
N LEU A 28 -19.27 12.04 6.85
CA LEU A 28 -18.57 10.74 6.78
C LEU A 28 -17.14 10.84 7.33
N GLN A 29 -16.47 11.97 7.09
CA GLN A 29 -15.15 12.21 7.66
C GLN A 29 -15.19 12.22 9.19
N GLU A 30 -16.16 12.92 9.79
CA GLU A 30 -16.35 12.97 11.24
C GLU A 30 -16.66 11.58 11.81
N GLN A 31 -17.52 10.81 11.16
CA GLN A 31 -17.89 9.46 11.59
C GLN A 31 -16.74 8.48 11.56
N TRP A 32 -15.86 8.57 10.57
CA TRP A 32 -14.76 7.61 10.37
C TRP A 32 -13.47 8.01 11.07
N SER A 33 -13.16 9.32 11.17
CA SER A 33 -11.93 9.78 11.81
C SER A 33 -11.97 9.54 13.32
N GLY A 34 -10.97 8.83 13.81
CA GLY A 34 -10.90 8.43 15.23
C GLY A 34 -11.75 7.20 15.59
N PHE A 35 -12.42 6.57 14.62
CA PHE A 35 -13.19 5.36 14.87
C PHE A 35 -12.28 4.17 15.20
N ASP A 36 -12.43 3.61 16.40
CA ASP A 36 -11.72 2.40 16.85
C ASP A 36 -12.32 1.16 16.21
N MET A 37 -11.90 0.91 14.96
CA MET A 37 -12.39 -0.20 14.15
C MET A 37 -12.00 -1.55 14.77
N GLN A 38 -10.81 -1.65 15.32
CA GLN A 38 -10.31 -2.90 15.90
C GLN A 38 -11.16 -3.34 17.10
N ASN A 39 -11.44 -2.44 18.01
CA ASN A 39 -12.27 -2.71 19.18
C ASN A 39 -13.73 -2.99 18.78
N ALA A 40 -14.28 -2.20 17.84
CA ALA A 40 -15.63 -2.41 17.34
C ALA A 40 -15.82 -3.79 16.69
N LEU A 41 -14.85 -4.20 15.85
CA LEU A 41 -14.86 -5.53 15.22
C LEU A 41 -14.63 -6.65 16.24
N SER A 42 -13.71 -6.49 17.18
CA SER A 42 -13.48 -7.46 18.25
C SER A 42 -14.74 -7.74 19.06
N LYS A 43 -15.47 -6.67 19.43
CA LYS A 43 -16.75 -6.81 20.16
C LYS A 43 -17.82 -7.47 19.30
N LYS A 44 -17.93 -7.05 18.02
CA LYS A 44 -18.98 -7.57 17.14
C LYS A 44 -18.78 -9.04 16.76
N LEU A 45 -17.53 -9.46 16.60
CA LEU A 45 -17.16 -10.84 16.21
C LEU A 45 -16.93 -11.76 17.42
N GLU A 46 -16.92 -11.20 18.64
CA GLU A 46 -16.61 -11.91 19.89
C GLU A 46 -15.26 -12.65 19.83
N MET A 47 -14.28 -12.08 19.12
CA MET A 47 -12.97 -12.66 18.94
C MET A 47 -11.89 -11.59 18.82
N PRO A 48 -10.63 -11.91 19.16
CA PRO A 48 -9.51 -11.01 18.95
C PRO A 48 -9.46 -10.55 17.48
N THR A 49 -9.31 -9.25 17.26
CA THR A 49 -9.23 -8.68 15.91
C THR A 49 -8.03 -7.76 15.83
N ARG A 50 -7.32 -7.79 14.70
CA ARG A 50 -6.25 -6.85 14.38
C ARG A 50 -6.61 -6.16 13.07
N VAL A 51 -6.51 -4.84 13.05
CA VAL A 51 -6.83 -4.00 11.87
C VAL A 51 -5.56 -3.30 11.41
N LEU A 52 -5.18 -3.53 10.17
CA LEU A 52 -4.02 -2.97 9.49
C LEU A 52 -4.44 -2.46 8.10
N ASN A 53 -3.58 -1.67 7.47
CA ASN A 53 -3.74 -1.34 6.05
C ASN A 53 -3.52 -2.59 5.17
N ASP A 54 -4.16 -2.66 4.01
CA ASP A 54 -4.08 -3.79 3.08
C ASP A 54 -2.64 -4.02 2.56
N ALA A 55 -1.89 -2.96 2.29
CA ALA A 55 -0.47 -3.08 1.92
C ALA A 55 0.40 -3.60 3.07
N GLU A 56 0.09 -3.23 4.32
CA GLU A 56 0.76 -3.73 5.52
C GLU A 56 0.52 -5.23 5.73
N VAL A 57 -0.75 -5.66 5.59
CA VAL A 57 -1.10 -7.08 5.64
C VAL A 57 -0.42 -7.86 4.52
N HIS A 58 -0.46 -7.33 3.30
CA HIS A 58 0.22 -7.97 2.16
C HIS A 58 1.72 -8.09 2.42
N GLY A 59 2.33 -7.01 2.92
CA GLY A 59 3.75 -6.95 3.27
C GLY A 59 4.14 -7.98 4.32
N ALA A 60 3.36 -8.13 5.39
CA ALA A 60 3.62 -9.12 6.42
C ALA A 60 3.79 -10.56 5.87
N GLY A 61 3.12 -10.86 4.74
CA GLY A 61 3.19 -12.17 4.09
C GLY A 61 4.45 -12.42 3.26
N ILE A 62 5.17 -11.37 2.88
CA ILE A 62 6.21 -11.45 1.84
C ILE A 62 7.59 -11.00 2.28
N ILE A 63 7.69 -10.15 3.30
CA ILE A 63 8.99 -9.65 3.79
C ILE A 63 9.89 -10.80 4.25
N SER A 64 11.19 -10.62 4.08
CA SER A 64 12.21 -11.54 4.61
C SER A 64 12.41 -11.38 6.13
N GLY A 65 12.09 -10.19 6.65
CA GLY A 65 12.30 -9.81 8.04
C GLY A 65 13.72 -9.31 8.32
N SER A 66 14.45 -8.92 7.30
CA SER A 66 15.83 -8.48 7.42
C SER A 66 16.06 -7.15 6.68
N GLY A 67 16.72 -6.22 7.35
CA GLY A 67 17.06 -4.92 6.78
C GLY A 67 15.86 -4.00 6.59
N TYR A 68 15.98 -3.06 5.65
CA TYR A 68 14.96 -2.07 5.30
C TYR A 68 14.19 -2.53 4.06
N GLU A 69 12.97 -2.94 4.26
CA GLU A 69 12.11 -3.53 3.24
C GLU A 69 10.92 -2.62 2.94
N VAL A 70 10.70 -2.33 1.68
CA VAL A 70 9.57 -1.53 1.20
C VAL A 70 8.63 -2.42 0.40
N VAL A 71 7.34 -2.25 0.61
CA VAL A 71 6.28 -2.96 -0.13
C VAL A 71 5.41 -1.94 -0.85
N ILE A 72 5.25 -2.13 -2.14
CA ILE A 72 4.33 -1.37 -2.99
C ILE A 72 3.28 -2.33 -3.53
N THR A 73 2.01 -2.00 -3.39
CA THR A 73 0.94 -2.74 -4.05
C THR A 73 0.30 -1.90 -5.15
N LEU A 74 0.16 -2.51 -6.33
CA LEU A 74 -0.39 -1.90 -7.53
C LEU A 74 -1.77 -2.49 -7.82
N GLY A 75 -2.79 -1.65 -7.68
CA GLY A 75 -4.19 -2.02 -7.86
C GLY A 75 -5.00 -0.86 -8.41
N THR A 76 -6.14 -0.55 -7.80
CA THR A 76 -6.94 0.67 -8.10
C THR A 76 -6.09 1.92 -7.99
N GLY A 77 -5.21 1.96 -6.99
CA GLY A 77 -4.21 2.97 -6.73
C GLY A 77 -2.88 2.34 -6.33
N LEU A 78 -2.14 3.04 -5.47
CA LEU A 78 -0.88 2.61 -4.88
C LEU A 78 -1.07 2.34 -3.38
N GLY A 79 -0.75 1.12 -2.92
CA GLY A 79 -0.56 0.85 -1.50
C GLY A 79 0.93 0.85 -1.15
N PHE A 80 1.24 1.19 0.10
CA PHE A 80 2.62 1.36 0.55
C PHE A 80 2.80 0.91 2.00
N ALA A 81 3.85 0.16 2.26
CA ALA A 81 4.23 -0.23 3.62
C ALA A 81 5.75 -0.31 3.75
N ILE A 82 6.26 -0.05 4.94
CA ILE A 82 7.67 -0.10 5.28
C ILE A 82 7.88 -1.06 6.43
N PHE A 83 8.95 -1.85 6.34
CA PHE A 83 9.38 -2.75 7.39
C PHE A 83 10.88 -2.56 7.67
N TYR A 84 11.27 -2.68 8.92
CA TYR A 84 12.65 -2.64 9.33
C TYR A 84 12.95 -3.76 10.33
N GLY A 85 13.89 -4.65 9.97
CA GLY A 85 14.23 -5.79 10.80
C GLY A 85 13.02 -6.69 11.11
N GLY A 86 12.07 -6.80 10.19
CA GLY A 86 10.84 -7.57 10.34
C GLY A 86 9.70 -6.84 11.07
N SER A 87 9.94 -5.66 11.64
CA SER A 87 8.91 -4.86 12.32
C SER A 87 8.24 -3.89 11.34
N LEU A 88 6.93 -3.71 11.48
CA LEU A 88 6.16 -2.75 10.68
C LEU A 88 6.43 -1.33 11.16
N SER A 89 6.89 -0.48 10.27
CA SER A 89 7.06 0.96 10.51
C SER A 89 5.71 1.68 10.61
N PRO A 90 5.66 2.89 11.21
CA PRO A 90 4.45 3.70 11.21
C PRO A 90 3.91 3.91 9.80
N HIS A 91 2.59 3.86 9.65
CA HIS A 91 1.92 4.00 8.36
C HIS A 91 2.20 5.36 7.70
N ILE A 92 2.54 5.31 6.42
CA ILE A 92 2.67 6.48 5.54
C ILE A 92 1.71 6.30 4.37
N GLU A 93 0.76 7.24 4.19
CA GLU A 93 -0.14 7.25 3.03
C GLU A 93 0.59 7.85 1.81
N PHE A 94 1.57 7.10 1.32
CA PHE A 94 2.47 7.54 0.25
C PHE A 94 1.73 7.74 -1.09
N SER A 95 0.60 7.09 -1.27
CA SER A 95 -0.26 7.25 -2.45
C SER A 95 -0.62 8.72 -2.72
N HIS A 96 -0.74 9.52 -1.67
CA HIS A 96 -1.07 10.95 -1.73
C HIS A 96 0.12 11.87 -1.96
N ALA A 97 1.35 11.34 -1.94
CA ALA A 97 2.52 12.16 -2.25
C ALA A 97 2.45 12.72 -3.68
N PRO A 98 2.79 14.00 -3.87
CA PRO A 98 2.72 14.62 -5.18
C PRO A 98 3.85 14.12 -6.09
N VAL A 99 3.50 13.72 -7.31
CA VAL A 99 4.47 13.47 -8.40
C VAL A 99 4.75 14.78 -9.14
N ARG A 100 3.69 15.56 -9.34
CA ARG A 100 3.73 16.88 -9.97
C ARG A 100 2.48 17.65 -9.54
N ARG A 101 2.39 18.94 -9.95
CA ARG A 101 1.24 19.77 -9.63
C ARG A 101 -0.09 19.03 -9.91
N ALA A 102 -0.96 18.96 -8.91
CA ALA A 102 -2.29 18.32 -8.94
C ALA A 102 -2.31 16.84 -9.35
N THR A 103 -1.19 16.13 -9.22
CA THR A 103 -1.11 14.70 -9.52
C THR A 103 -0.36 13.98 -8.42
N THR A 104 -0.99 13.00 -7.78
CA THR A 104 -0.40 12.13 -6.77
C THR A 104 0.07 10.82 -7.40
N TYR A 105 0.85 10.03 -6.66
CA TYR A 105 1.23 8.68 -7.11
C TYR A 105 -0.01 7.82 -7.38
N ASP A 106 -1.04 7.91 -6.55
CA ASP A 106 -2.29 7.17 -6.74
C ASP A 106 -2.94 7.46 -8.09
N THR A 107 -3.02 8.73 -8.48
CA THR A 107 -3.59 9.13 -9.76
C THR A 107 -2.65 8.85 -10.94
N TRP A 108 -1.34 8.89 -10.74
CA TRP A 108 -0.36 8.76 -11.81
C TRP A 108 -0.15 7.33 -12.28
N ILE A 109 -0.23 6.34 -11.37
CA ILE A 109 0.04 4.92 -11.67
C ILE A 109 -1.13 3.98 -11.42
N GLY A 110 -2.25 4.47 -10.89
CA GLY A 110 -3.42 3.63 -10.61
C GLY A 110 -4.02 3.00 -11.87
N GLU A 111 -4.98 2.09 -11.67
CA GLU A 111 -5.61 1.28 -12.71
C GLU A 111 -6.18 2.13 -13.87
N HIS A 112 -6.76 3.30 -13.57
CA HIS A 112 -7.29 4.20 -14.60
C HIS A 112 -6.21 4.61 -15.60
N GLU A 113 -5.02 5.02 -15.11
CA GLU A 113 -3.90 5.42 -15.97
C GLU A 113 -3.28 4.20 -16.69
N ARG A 114 -3.22 3.04 -16.03
CA ARG A 114 -2.76 1.82 -16.69
C ARG A 114 -3.63 1.50 -17.91
N ARG A 115 -4.95 1.57 -17.78
CA ARG A 115 -5.89 1.34 -18.90
C ARG A 115 -5.74 2.39 -19.99
N ARG A 116 -5.60 3.64 -19.61
CA ARG A 116 -5.43 4.75 -20.56
C ARG A 116 -4.14 4.66 -21.37
N LEU A 117 -3.04 4.27 -20.74
CA LEU A 117 -1.69 4.24 -21.35
C LEU A 117 -1.35 2.92 -22.02
N GLY A 118 -2.01 1.84 -21.63
CA GLY A 118 -1.58 0.48 -21.93
C GLY A 118 -0.35 0.06 -21.11
N ASN A 119 -0.17 -1.26 -20.99
CA ASN A 119 0.86 -1.84 -20.09
C ASN A 119 2.29 -1.35 -20.43
N ALA A 120 2.59 -1.09 -21.71
CA ALA A 120 3.93 -0.70 -22.13
C ALA A 120 4.37 0.67 -21.61
N PHE A 121 3.52 1.67 -21.70
CA PHE A 121 3.83 3.01 -21.18
C PHE A 121 3.69 3.06 -19.66
N TRP A 122 2.71 2.35 -19.12
CA TRP A 122 2.52 2.25 -17.69
C TRP A 122 3.69 1.56 -16.99
N SER A 123 4.23 0.45 -17.52
CA SER A 123 5.44 -0.20 -16.98
C SER A 123 6.63 0.75 -16.90
N ARG A 124 6.82 1.58 -17.92
CA ARG A 124 7.89 2.60 -17.90
C ARG A 124 7.68 3.64 -16.79
N ARG A 125 6.42 3.99 -16.47
CA ARG A 125 6.13 4.86 -15.32
C ARG A 125 6.44 4.18 -13.99
N ILE A 126 6.11 2.89 -13.86
CA ILE A 126 6.46 2.13 -12.64
C ILE A 126 7.97 2.09 -12.47
N ARG A 127 8.72 1.82 -13.54
CA ARG A 127 10.18 1.86 -13.49
C ARG A 127 10.70 3.25 -13.10
N ALA A 128 10.20 4.31 -13.71
CA ALA A 128 10.60 5.67 -13.37
C ALA A 128 10.31 5.98 -11.89
N MET A 129 9.15 5.56 -11.37
CA MET A 129 8.83 5.69 -9.94
C MET A 129 9.85 4.96 -9.07
N VAL A 130 10.22 3.73 -9.40
CA VAL A 130 11.23 2.96 -8.66
C VAL A 130 12.58 3.68 -8.67
N ASP A 131 13.00 4.18 -9.86
CA ASP A 131 14.26 4.89 -10.01
C ASP A 131 14.28 6.20 -9.19
N GLU A 132 13.16 6.94 -9.15
CA GLU A 132 13.01 8.19 -8.38
C GLU A 132 12.95 7.96 -6.86
N LEU A 133 12.32 6.86 -6.43
CA LEU A 133 12.15 6.56 -5.01
C LEU A 133 13.36 5.88 -4.38
N ARG A 134 14.18 5.19 -5.16
CA ARG A 134 15.40 4.50 -4.69
C ARG A 134 16.30 5.41 -3.86
N PRO A 135 16.73 6.60 -4.33
CA PRO A 135 17.60 7.47 -3.53
C PRO A 135 16.87 8.08 -2.31
N VAL A 136 15.54 8.06 -2.27
CA VAL A 136 14.75 8.59 -1.15
C VAL A 136 14.66 7.56 -0.02
N PHE A 137 14.31 6.33 -0.35
CA PHE A 137 14.11 5.27 0.64
C PHE A 137 15.36 4.44 0.91
N MET A 138 16.23 4.28 -0.09
CA MET A 138 17.47 3.48 0.03
C MET A 138 17.20 2.08 0.62
N TRP A 139 16.17 1.41 0.15
CA TRP A 139 15.75 0.08 0.61
C TRP A 139 16.82 -0.98 0.32
N ASP A 140 16.91 -1.96 1.20
CA ASP A 140 17.65 -3.19 0.93
C ASP A 140 16.85 -4.09 -0.03
N ARG A 141 15.51 -4.04 0.05
CA ARG A 141 14.61 -4.78 -0.83
C ARG A 141 13.29 -4.04 -1.06
N LEU A 142 12.86 -4.04 -2.33
CA LEU A 142 11.55 -3.53 -2.74
C LEU A 142 10.69 -4.69 -3.25
N TYR A 143 9.54 -4.90 -2.65
CA TYR A 143 8.53 -5.84 -3.15
C TYR A 143 7.43 -5.08 -3.88
N ILE A 144 7.09 -5.54 -5.08
CA ILE A 144 5.97 -5.00 -5.86
C ILE A 144 4.91 -6.08 -6.03
N GLY A 145 3.77 -5.87 -5.39
CA GLY A 145 2.62 -6.77 -5.39
C GLY A 145 1.35 -6.12 -5.94
N GLY A 146 0.22 -6.71 -5.62
CA GLY A 146 -1.10 -6.28 -6.10
C GLY A 146 -1.47 -6.82 -7.48
N GLY A 147 -2.75 -6.71 -7.83
CA GLY A 147 -3.30 -7.33 -9.05
C GLY A 147 -2.67 -6.84 -10.35
N ASN A 148 -2.13 -5.62 -10.37
CA ASN A 148 -1.51 -5.01 -11.55
C ASN A 148 0.00 -5.27 -11.66
N ALA A 149 0.66 -5.80 -10.64
CA ALA A 149 2.09 -6.09 -10.69
C ALA A 149 2.44 -7.01 -11.89
N ARG A 150 1.59 -7.99 -12.20
CA ARG A 150 1.71 -8.88 -13.36
C ARG A 150 1.69 -8.17 -14.72
N CYS A 151 1.25 -6.91 -14.77
CA CYS A 151 1.19 -6.12 -15.99
C CYS A 151 2.50 -5.36 -16.27
N ILE A 152 3.45 -5.41 -15.35
CA ILE A 152 4.81 -4.86 -15.56
C ILE A 152 5.50 -5.76 -16.58
N ARG A 153 6.06 -5.14 -17.63
CA ARG A 153 6.78 -5.89 -18.65
C ARG A 153 8.16 -6.33 -18.14
N GLN A 154 8.57 -7.53 -18.51
CA GLN A 154 9.85 -8.08 -18.09
C GLN A 154 11.03 -7.16 -18.43
N ALA A 155 11.05 -6.57 -19.63
CA ALA A 155 12.11 -5.65 -20.05
C ALA A 155 12.20 -4.35 -19.20
N ASP A 156 11.14 -3.94 -18.54
CA ASP A 156 11.18 -2.82 -17.60
C ASP A 156 11.59 -3.32 -16.20
N LEU A 157 11.13 -4.50 -15.78
CA LEU A 157 11.52 -5.14 -14.54
C LEU A 157 13.03 -5.43 -14.47
N ASP A 158 13.62 -6.00 -15.56
CA ASP A 158 15.05 -6.29 -15.66
C ASP A 158 15.95 -5.05 -15.46
N ARG A 159 15.37 -3.86 -15.56
CA ARG A 159 16.06 -2.58 -15.37
C ARG A 159 15.85 -1.96 -14.00
N MET A 160 15.02 -2.57 -13.16
CA MET A 160 14.71 -2.01 -11.82
C MET A 160 15.76 -2.42 -10.78
N GLY A 161 16.62 -3.39 -11.06
CA GLY A 161 17.64 -3.91 -10.14
C GLY A 161 17.21 -5.21 -9.44
N ASP A 162 18.19 -5.98 -8.98
CA ASP A 162 17.99 -7.32 -8.39
C ASP A 162 17.30 -7.27 -7.02
N GLU A 163 17.31 -6.12 -6.36
CA GLU A 163 16.62 -5.90 -5.09
C GLU A 163 15.13 -5.68 -5.26
N VAL A 164 14.61 -5.53 -6.49
CA VAL A 164 13.19 -5.37 -6.79
C VAL A 164 12.55 -6.73 -7.11
N VAL A 165 11.59 -7.13 -6.31
CA VAL A 165 10.95 -8.44 -6.41
C VAL A 165 9.46 -8.29 -6.70
N ILE A 166 8.98 -8.90 -7.79
CA ILE A 166 7.54 -9.01 -8.05
C ILE A 166 6.98 -10.17 -7.24
N VAL A 167 5.91 -9.90 -6.49
CA VAL A 167 5.26 -10.90 -5.65
C VAL A 167 3.83 -11.17 -6.12
N PRO A 168 3.39 -12.44 -6.08
CA PRO A 168 2.03 -12.79 -6.49
C PRO A 168 1.01 -12.20 -5.51
N ASN A 169 -0.16 -11.85 -6.01
CA ASN A 169 -1.24 -11.27 -5.18
C ASN A 169 -1.71 -12.23 -4.07
N ALA A 170 -1.62 -13.54 -4.30
CA ALA A 170 -1.96 -14.56 -3.30
C ALA A 170 -1.06 -14.52 -2.05
N ALA A 171 0.11 -13.92 -2.11
CA ALA A 171 1.00 -13.78 -0.96
C ALA A 171 0.36 -12.97 0.19
N GLY A 172 -0.56 -12.06 -0.12
CA GLY A 172 -1.33 -11.32 0.90
C GLY A 172 -2.20 -12.20 1.80
N VAL A 173 -2.59 -13.40 1.34
CA VAL A 173 -3.34 -14.36 2.18
C VAL A 173 -2.50 -14.83 3.36
N ALA A 174 -1.22 -15.15 3.11
CA ALA A 174 -0.28 -15.52 4.19
C ALA A 174 -0.03 -14.34 5.16
N GLY A 175 -0.16 -13.12 4.66
CA GLY A 175 -0.03 -11.89 5.44
C GLY A 175 -1.06 -11.79 6.57
N GLY A 176 -2.28 -12.23 6.35
CA GLY A 176 -3.32 -12.26 7.37
C GLY A 176 -2.93 -13.09 8.61
N VAL A 177 -2.24 -14.19 8.42
CA VAL A 177 -1.73 -15.03 9.53
C VAL A 177 -0.51 -14.38 10.17
N ARG A 178 0.49 -13.97 9.38
CA ARG A 178 1.73 -13.37 9.89
C ARG A 178 1.49 -12.01 10.56
N ALA A 179 0.46 -11.28 10.17
CA ALA A 179 0.08 -10.03 10.80
C ALA A 179 -0.13 -10.15 12.32
N TRP A 180 -0.48 -11.31 12.84
CA TRP A 180 -0.64 -11.53 14.29
C TRP A 180 0.66 -11.50 15.07
N THR A 181 1.74 -11.97 14.49
CA THR A 181 3.08 -11.98 15.10
C THR A 181 3.92 -10.78 14.71
N LEU A 182 3.41 -9.92 13.83
CA LEU A 182 4.12 -8.76 13.35
C LEU A 182 4.26 -7.73 14.46
N GLU A 183 5.49 -7.40 14.83
CA GLU A 183 5.77 -6.29 15.73
C GLU A 183 5.53 -4.96 15.00
N GLN A 184 4.94 -4.01 15.70
CA GLN A 184 4.83 -2.63 15.22
C GLN A 184 5.91 -1.79 15.88
N TYR A 185 6.56 -0.96 15.10
CA TYR A 185 7.54 0.00 15.62
C TYR A 185 6.85 0.93 16.64
N LYS A 186 7.42 1.02 17.83
CA LYS A 186 6.90 1.83 18.94
C LYS A 186 7.41 3.27 18.86
#